data_d082194355bc3f68e6e5522a516eb90c
#
_entry.id   d082194355bc3f68e6e5522a516eb90c
#
_cell.length_a   1.000
_cell.length_b   1.000
_cell.length_c   1.000
_cell.angle_alpha   90.00
_cell.angle_beta   90.00
_cell.angle_gamma   90.00
#
_symmetry.space_group_name_H-M   'P 1'
#
loop_
_entity.id
_entity.type
_entity.pdbx_description
1 polymer ?
#
loop_
_entity_poly.entity_id
_entity_poly.type
_entity_poly.pdbx_seq_one_letter_code
_entity_poly.pdbx_strand_id
1 'polypeptide(L)'
;MPTRHATSGRLLYAQSGGVTAVINATAAGVIEAARARGVPVYAARNGILGALREELIDTRKETRAAVAALRHTPGGAFGSCRYKLKSLEANRAEYERLIEVFRAHDIRWFLYNGGNDSADTALKISQLGKAMKYDIRCIGVPKTVDNDLAVTDCCPGFGSVAKYTAVSTLEASLDVASMASTSTKVFILEVMGRHAGWIAAAAGLAGDGADAPPHLILFPENVFDEAAFLAKVKATVERVGWCTVVASEGIRNAAGQFLADAGTRDAFGHVQLGGVAPTLAELVKGKLGYKVHWALPDYLQRSARHLASRVDAEQAYAVGKAAVACALAGMNAVMPAIVRTSDAPYRWKIEAAPLAKIANREKKLPKGFIRKDGFGITAAARRYLAPLIAGESAPPTKNGLPVYVQLKNVAVAKKLAPWPPG
;
A
#
# COMPACT_ATOMS: atom_id res chain seq x y z
N MET A 1 18.08 -24.58 30.63
CA MET A 1 16.75 -24.81 30.05
C MET A 1 16.02 -23.47 30.11
N PRO A 2 15.60 -22.85 29.02
CA PRO A 2 14.79 -21.65 29.11
C PRO A 2 13.40 -22.03 29.59
N THR A 3 12.98 -21.41 30.68
CA THR A 3 11.65 -21.52 31.26
C THR A 3 10.59 -21.28 30.19
N ARG A 4 9.75 -22.29 29.92
CA ARG A 4 8.50 -22.12 29.17
C ARG A 4 7.61 -21.17 29.98
N HIS A 5 7.73 -19.85 29.73
CA HIS A 5 6.63 -18.97 30.06
C HIS A 5 5.45 -19.42 29.22
N ALA A 6 4.44 -19.99 29.85
CA ALA A 6 3.17 -20.27 29.22
C ALA A 6 2.70 -18.94 28.55
N THR A 7 2.62 -18.93 27.25
CA THR A 7 2.10 -17.79 26.45
C THR A 7 0.58 -17.75 26.63
N SER A 8 0.13 -17.36 27.83
CA SER A 8 -1.27 -17.04 28.05
C SER A 8 -1.54 -15.67 27.45
N GLY A 9 -2.58 -15.57 26.62
CA GLY A 9 -2.96 -14.31 25.99
C GLY A 9 -3.38 -14.50 24.53
N ARG A 10 -3.93 -13.42 23.95
CA ARG A 10 -4.44 -13.38 22.59
C ARG A 10 -3.73 -12.32 21.77
N LEU A 11 -3.65 -12.58 20.48
CA LEU A 11 -3.18 -11.63 19.48
C LEU A 11 -4.39 -10.92 18.88
N LEU A 12 -4.34 -9.60 18.81
CA LEU A 12 -5.27 -8.78 18.04
C LEU A 12 -4.59 -8.31 16.75
N TYR A 13 -5.20 -8.60 15.61
CA TYR A 13 -4.79 -8.13 14.30
C TYR A 13 -5.79 -7.10 13.77
N ALA A 14 -5.31 -5.99 13.22
CA ALA A 14 -6.16 -4.97 12.62
C ALA A 14 -5.56 -4.47 11.31
N GLN A 15 -6.43 -4.18 10.32
CA GLN A 15 -6.09 -3.61 9.02
C GLN A 15 -6.41 -2.12 9.00
N SER A 16 -5.57 -1.29 8.35
CA SER A 16 -5.68 0.16 8.39
C SER A 16 -5.44 0.82 7.04
N GLY A 17 -6.20 1.87 6.77
CA GLY A 17 -6.07 2.73 5.59
C GLY A 17 -6.53 2.07 4.30
N GLY A 18 -6.05 2.58 3.17
CA GLY A 18 -6.32 2.00 1.86
C GLY A 18 -5.79 0.56 1.77
N VAL A 19 -6.61 -0.34 1.23
CA VAL A 19 -6.22 -1.76 1.09
C VAL A 19 -5.31 -1.95 -0.13
N THR A 20 -4.60 -3.09 -0.17
CA THR A 20 -3.77 -3.50 -1.30
C THR A 20 -4.24 -4.85 -1.83
N ALA A 21 -3.81 -5.22 -3.03
CA ALA A 21 -4.10 -6.52 -3.62
C ALA A 21 -3.61 -7.71 -2.76
N VAL A 22 -2.66 -7.49 -1.86
CA VAL A 22 -2.00 -8.53 -1.06
C VAL A 22 -2.19 -8.39 0.46
N ILE A 23 -3.00 -7.44 0.93
CA ILE A 23 -3.19 -7.21 2.38
C ILE A 23 -3.70 -8.46 3.09
N ASN A 24 -4.53 -9.26 2.44
CA ASN A 24 -5.04 -10.50 3.00
C ASN A 24 -4.00 -11.65 2.99
N ALA A 25 -3.00 -11.60 2.13
CA ALA A 25 -1.85 -12.52 2.22
C ALA A 25 -1.09 -12.29 3.53
N THR A 26 -0.93 -11.02 3.95
CA THR A 26 -0.38 -10.67 5.25
C THR A 26 -1.25 -11.21 6.39
N ALA A 27 -2.57 -11.05 6.32
CA ALA A 27 -3.51 -11.59 7.31
C ALA A 27 -3.41 -13.11 7.43
N ALA A 28 -3.34 -13.82 6.30
CA ALA A 28 -3.12 -15.27 6.27
C ALA A 28 -1.81 -15.65 6.98
N GLY A 29 -0.72 -14.94 6.69
CA GLY A 29 0.57 -15.14 7.34
C GLY A 29 0.51 -14.99 8.85
N VAL A 30 -0.19 -13.96 9.35
CA VAL A 30 -0.41 -13.74 10.78
C VAL A 30 -1.21 -14.90 11.41
N ILE A 31 -2.37 -15.23 10.82
CA ILE A 31 -3.27 -16.24 11.40
C ILE A 31 -2.62 -17.62 11.39
N GLU A 32 -2.00 -18.03 10.29
CA GLU A 32 -1.35 -19.34 10.18
C GLU A 32 -0.13 -19.46 11.12
N ALA A 33 0.70 -18.41 11.22
CA ALA A 33 1.86 -18.43 12.10
C ALA A 33 1.48 -18.46 13.59
N ALA A 34 0.42 -17.76 13.98
CA ALA A 34 -0.10 -17.79 15.34
C ALA A 34 -0.75 -19.16 15.67
N ARG A 35 -1.55 -19.70 14.76
CA ARG A 35 -2.15 -21.05 14.91
C ARG A 35 -1.09 -22.13 15.09
N ALA A 36 -0.01 -22.08 14.31
CA ALA A 36 1.09 -23.05 14.44
C ALA A 36 1.77 -23.02 15.82
N ARG A 37 1.59 -21.94 16.58
CA ARG A 37 2.14 -21.73 17.93
C ARG A 37 1.09 -21.81 19.03
N GLY A 38 -0.15 -22.19 18.69
CA GLY A 38 -1.26 -22.31 19.65
C GLY A 38 -1.77 -20.96 20.18
N VAL A 39 -1.43 -19.84 19.52
CA VAL A 39 -1.86 -18.50 19.94
C VAL A 39 -3.17 -18.13 19.25
N PRO A 40 -4.25 -17.83 20.03
CA PRO A 40 -5.52 -17.40 19.47
C PRO A 40 -5.38 -16.00 18.85
N VAL A 41 -5.95 -15.81 17.65
CA VAL A 41 -6.00 -14.52 16.97
C VAL A 41 -7.43 -14.00 16.93
N TYR A 42 -7.63 -12.80 17.44
CA TYR A 42 -8.78 -11.99 17.15
C TYR A 42 -8.44 -10.98 16.04
N ALA A 43 -9.38 -10.68 15.17
CA ALA A 43 -9.26 -9.59 14.20
C ALA A 43 -10.23 -8.46 14.58
N ALA A 44 -9.77 -7.21 14.55
CA ALA A 44 -10.63 -6.06 14.77
C ALA A 44 -11.41 -5.75 13.49
N ARG A 45 -12.73 -5.69 13.57
CA ARG A 45 -13.60 -5.28 12.44
C ARG A 45 -13.37 -3.80 12.13
N ASN A 46 -13.12 -3.48 10.88
CA ASN A 46 -12.87 -2.09 10.46
C ASN A 46 -11.71 -1.43 11.24
N GLY A 47 -10.61 -2.14 11.42
CA GLY A 47 -9.38 -1.59 11.96
C GLY A 47 -9.47 -1.14 13.42
N ILE A 48 -8.86 0.00 13.74
CA ILE A 48 -8.78 0.50 15.12
C ILE A 48 -10.16 0.90 15.66
N LEU A 49 -11.10 1.32 14.81
CA LEU A 49 -12.46 1.63 15.22
C LEU A 49 -13.18 0.41 15.81
N GLY A 50 -12.98 -0.76 15.19
CA GLY A 50 -13.50 -2.01 15.71
C GLY A 50 -12.86 -2.41 17.04
N ALA A 51 -11.57 -2.14 17.22
CA ALA A 51 -10.91 -2.34 18.51
C ALA A 51 -11.53 -1.44 19.60
N LEU A 52 -11.76 -0.14 19.33
CA LEU A 52 -12.41 0.79 20.25
C LEU A 52 -13.85 0.37 20.61
N ARG A 53 -14.60 -0.11 19.61
CA ARG A 53 -16.01 -0.54 19.77
C ARG A 53 -16.17 -1.97 20.26
N GLU A 54 -15.05 -2.65 20.51
CA GLU A 54 -15.04 -4.07 20.91
C GLU A 54 -15.73 -4.98 19.85
N GLU A 55 -15.57 -4.63 18.58
CA GLU A 55 -16.07 -5.39 17.44
C GLU A 55 -14.96 -6.34 16.96
N LEU A 56 -14.78 -7.44 17.69
CA LEU A 56 -13.72 -8.41 17.45
C LEU A 56 -14.27 -9.67 16.77
N ILE A 57 -13.46 -10.26 15.92
CA ILE A 57 -13.76 -11.48 15.15
C ILE A 57 -12.85 -12.60 15.63
N ASP A 58 -13.41 -13.77 15.96
CA ASP A 58 -12.65 -14.95 16.32
C ASP A 58 -12.19 -15.73 15.08
N THR A 59 -10.94 -15.54 14.67
CA THR A 59 -10.41 -16.23 13.49
C THR A 59 -10.27 -17.75 13.65
N ARG A 60 -10.36 -18.31 14.86
CA ARG A 60 -10.37 -19.76 15.10
C ARG A 60 -11.60 -20.44 14.50
N LYS A 61 -12.68 -19.68 14.29
CA LYS A 61 -13.92 -20.16 13.67
C LYS A 61 -13.81 -20.31 12.15
N GLU A 62 -12.73 -19.80 11.56
CA GLU A 62 -12.44 -19.98 10.15
C GLU A 62 -11.70 -21.30 9.89
N THR A 63 -12.04 -21.97 8.79
CA THR A 63 -11.32 -23.19 8.38
C THR A 63 -9.89 -22.88 7.93
N ARG A 64 -9.02 -23.89 7.96
CA ARG A 64 -7.65 -23.73 7.40
C ARG A 64 -7.69 -23.38 5.92
N ALA A 65 -8.58 -23.99 5.17
CA ALA A 65 -8.75 -23.71 3.74
C ALA A 65 -9.20 -22.26 3.49
N ALA A 66 -10.15 -21.72 4.27
CA ALA A 66 -10.60 -20.34 4.16
C ALA A 66 -9.48 -19.34 4.46
N VAL A 67 -8.67 -19.60 5.50
CA VAL A 67 -7.51 -18.74 5.81
C VAL A 67 -6.45 -18.82 4.71
N ALA A 68 -6.17 -20.00 4.16
CA ALA A 68 -5.23 -20.14 3.05
C ALA A 68 -5.72 -19.40 1.79
N ALA A 69 -7.02 -19.42 1.50
CA ALA A 69 -7.62 -18.72 0.36
C ALA A 69 -7.56 -17.19 0.48
N LEU A 70 -7.36 -16.62 1.67
CA LEU A 70 -7.09 -15.20 1.87
C LEU A 70 -5.88 -14.72 1.06
N ARG A 71 -4.91 -15.57 0.80
CA ARG A 71 -3.71 -15.22 0.00
C ARG A 71 -4.07 -14.74 -1.40
N HIS A 72 -5.24 -15.13 -1.91
CA HIS A 72 -5.70 -14.78 -3.26
C HIS A 72 -6.92 -13.86 -3.27
N THR A 73 -7.38 -13.41 -2.10
CA THR A 73 -8.60 -12.59 -1.96
C THR A 73 -8.23 -11.11 -1.77
N PRO A 74 -8.72 -10.21 -2.64
CA PRO A 74 -8.50 -8.77 -2.50
C PRO A 74 -9.38 -8.16 -1.39
N GLY A 75 -9.19 -6.86 -1.16
CA GLY A 75 -9.90 -6.13 -0.12
C GLY A 75 -9.37 -6.42 1.28
N GLY A 76 -10.00 -5.85 2.29
CA GLY A 76 -9.68 -6.13 3.70
C GLY A 76 -10.66 -7.15 4.28
N ALA A 77 -10.22 -8.39 4.52
CA ALA A 77 -11.11 -9.48 4.96
C ALA A 77 -11.83 -9.19 6.30
N PHE A 78 -11.24 -8.33 7.12
CA PHE A 78 -11.81 -7.88 8.41
C PHE A 78 -12.29 -6.43 8.36
N GLY A 79 -12.32 -5.82 7.17
CA GLY A 79 -12.55 -4.40 6.99
C GLY A 79 -11.32 -3.58 7.38
N SER A 80 -11.33 -2.32 6.95
CA SER A 80 -10.28 -1.34 7.23
C SER A 80 -10.93 0.00 7.57
N CYS A 81 -10.22 0.92 8.19
CA CYS A 81 -10.71 2.26 8.41
C CYS A 81 -9.64 3.32 8.11
N ARG A 82 -10.12 4.50 7.73
CA ARG A 82 -9.32 5.73 7.68
C ARG A 82 -9.60 6.51 8.96
N TYR A 83 -8.91 6.13 10.03
CA TYR A 83 -9.04 6.77 11.33
C TYR A 83 -7.67 6.95 11.96
N LYS A 84 -7.34 8.20 12.29
CA LYS A 84 -6.09 8.56 12.96
C LYS A 84 -6.39 8.91 14.41
N LEU A 85 -5.83 8.13 15.34
CA LEU A 85 -5.82 8.51 16.75
C LEU A 85 -5.05 9.83 16.89
N LYS A 86 -5.67 10.82 17.51
CA LYS A 86 -5.03 12.09 17.81
C LYS A 86 -3.84 11.89 18.77
N SER A 87 -3.17 12.95 19.19
CA SER A 87 -2.13 12.82 20.21
C SER A 87 -2.73 12.30 21.53
N LEU A 88 -1.90 11.72 22.39
CA LEU A 88 -2.33 11.19 23.67
C LEU A 88 -2.97 12.28 24.54
N GLU A 89 -2.43 13.51 24.48
CA GLU A 89 -2.93 14.67 25.20
C GLU A 89 -4.28 15.14 24.68
N ALA A 90 -4.49 15.06 23.35
CA ALA A 90 -5.73 15.52 22.72
C ALA A 90 -6.90 14.53 22.84
N ASN A 91 -6.62 13.24 23.01
CA ASN A 91 -7.68 12.22 23.10
C ASN A 91 -7.26 11.01 23.94
N ARG A 92 -6.94 11.22 25.18
CA ARG A 92 -6.51 10.19 26.13
C ARG A 92 -7.57 9.07 26.30
N ALA A 93 -8.85 9.43 26.27
CA ALA A 93 -9.96 8.49 26.49
C ALA A 93 -9.97 7.34 25.46
N GLU A 94 -9.67 7.59 24.18
CA GLU A 94 -9.59 6.52 23.16
C GLU A 94 -8.46 5.53 23.47
N TYR A 95 -7.33 6.02 23.92
CA TYR A 95 -6.20 5.16 24.26
C TYR A 95 -6.46 4.33 25.52
N GLU A 96 -7.09 4.94 26.55
CA GLU A 96 -7.52 4.23 27.75
C GLU A 96 -8.54 3.14 27.39
N ARG A 97 -9.51 3.48 26.54
CA ARG A 97 -10.48 2.53 26.02
C ARG A 97 -9.82 1.32 25.31
N LEU A 98 -8.83 1.56 24.48
CA LEU A 98 -8.10 0.45 23.84
C LEU A 98 -7.44 -0.47 24.86
N ILE A 99 -6.81 0.07 25.89
CA ILE A 99 -6.20 -0.74 26.95
C ILE A 99 -7.26 -1.50 27.76
N GLU A 100 -8.43 -0.90 28.01
CA GLU A 100 -9.57 -1.58 28.64
C GLU A 100 -10.03 -2.79 27.83
N VAL A 101 -10.23 -2.61 26.50
CA VAL A 101 -10.59 -3.70 25.59
C VAL A 101 -9.50 -4.78 25.58
N PHE A 102 -8.24 -4.37 25.54
CA PHE A 102 -7.13 -5.33 25.56
C PHE A 102 -7.11 -6.14 26.87
N ARG A 103 -7.33 -5.51 28.01
CA ARG A 103 -7.45 -6.19 29.31
C ARG A 103 -8.65 -7.15 29.34
N ALA A 104 -9.83 -6.68 28.93
CA ALA A 104 -11.07 -7.46 28.95
C ALA A 104 -10.95 -8.75 28.12
N HIS A 105 -10.22 -8.70 27.01
CA HIS A 105 -10.04 -9.82 26.09
C HIS A 105 -8.69 -10.52 26.21
N ASP A 106 -7.87 -10.21 27.22
CA ASP A 106 -6.53 -10.77 27.42
C ASP A 106 -5.65 -10.63 26.16
N ILE A 107 -5.70 -9.46 25.50
CA ILE A 107 -4.86 -9.15 24.33
C ILE A 107 -3.46 -8.78 24.82
N ARG A 108 -2.46 -9.57 24.48
CA ARG A 108 -1.05 -9.36 24.83
C ARG A 108 -0.21 -8.89 23.64
N TRP A 109 -0.70 -9.10 22.42
CA TRP A 109 -0.01 -8.73 21.20
C TRP A 109 -0.99 -8.00 20.30
N PHE A 110 -0.62 -6.78 19.87
CA PHE A 110 -1.37 -5.98 18.92
C PHE A 110 -0.57 -5.81 17.65
N LEU A 111 -1.05 -6.37 16.54
CA LEU A 111 -0.47 -6.28 15.21
C LEU A 111 -1.30 -5.34 14.36
N TYR A 112 -0.72 -4.19 13.96
CA TYR A 112 -1.43 -3.18 13.21
C TYR A 112 -0.88 -3.05 11.79
N ASN A 113 -1.65 -3.56 10.80
CA ASN A 113 -1.25 -3.62 9.39
C ASN A 113 -1.66 -2.33 8.68
N GLY A 114 -0.67 -1.49 8.36
CA GLY A 114 -0.92 -0.20 7.73
C GLY A 114 0.33 0.58 7.35
N GLY A 115 0.11 1.84 6.96
CA GLY A 115 1.14 2.79 6.57
C GLY A 115 1.71 3.59 7.74
N ASN A 116 2.21 4.79 7.44
CA ASN A 116 2.87 5.68 8.40
C ASN A 116 2.02 6.02 9.63
N ASP A 117 0.75 6.40 9.45
CA ASP A 117 -0.15 6.72 10.56
C ASP A 117 -0.43 5.51 11.45
N SER A 118 -0.45 4.30 10.87
CA SER A 118 -0.63 3.06 11.64
C SER A 118 0.63 2.71 12.43
N ALA A 119 1.81 2.97 11.89
CA ALA A 119 3.08 2.81 12.60
C ALA A 119 3.16 3.76 13.80
N ASP A 120 2.76 5.03 13.63
CA ASP A 120 2.66 6.02 14.70
C ASP A 120 1.66 5.59 15.79
N THR A 121 0.47 5.13 15.38
CA THR A 121 -0.55 4.61 16.30
C THR A 121 -0.04 3.42 17.11
N ALA A 122 0.60 2.44 16.47
CA ALA A 122 1.17 1.28 17.17
C ALA A 122 2.27 1.68 18.16
N LEU A 123 3.11 2.66 17.79
CA LEU A 123 4.12 3.22 18.68
C LEU A 123 3.49 3.88 19.91
N LYS A 124 2.49 4.75 19.73
CA LYS A 124 1.78 5.43 20.83
C LYS A 124 1.08 4.43 21.77
N ILE A 125 0.41 3.41 21.23
CA ILE A 125 -0.22 2.37 22.05
C ILE A 125 0.82 1.61 22.87
N SER A 126 2.00 1.31 22.33
CA SER A 126 3.07 0.65 23.06
C SER A 126 3.58 1.49 24.23
N GLN A 127 3.71 2.81 24.02
CA GLN A 127 4.13 3.77 25.06
C GLN A 127 3.08 3.87 26.18
N LEU A 128 1.81 3.97 25.82
CA LEU A 128 0.71 4.02 26.78
C LEU A 128 0.58 2.73 27.58
N GLY A 129 0.68 1.57 26.92
CA GLY A 129 0.68 0.27 27.61
C GLY A 129 1.71 0.25 28.73
N LYS A 130 2.92 0.76 28.45
CA LYS A 130 3.97 0.91 29.49
C LYS A 130 3.56 1.87 30.60
N ALA A 131 3.02 3.05 30.27
CA ALA A 131 2.55 4.04 31.24
C ALA A 131 1.41 3.51 32.12
N MET A 132 0.49 2.73 31.56
CA MET A 132 -0.64 2.10 32.28
C MET A 132 -0.30 0.76 32.90
N LYS A 133 0.96 0.37 32.93
CA LYS A 133 1.46 -0.91 33.47
C LYS A 133 0.71 -2.13 32.88
N TYR A 134 0.36 -2.07 31.60
CA TYR A 134 -0.23 -3.17 30.85
C TYR A 134 0.78 -3.74 29.86
N ASP A 135 1.13 -5.01 30.04
CA ASP A 135 2.14 -5.68 29.19
C ASP A 135 1.58 -6.02 27.81
N ILE A 136 1.60 -5.05 26.91
CA ILE A 136 1.22 -5.18 25.49
C ILE A 136 2.45 -5.08 24.60
N ARG A 137 2.54 -5.94 23.60
CA ARG A 137 3.55 -5.85 22.53
C ARG A 137 2.85 -5.38 21.25
N CYS A 138 3.26 -4.19 20.79
CA CYS A 138 2.72 -3.58 19.58
C CYS A 138 3.69 -3.77 18.42
N ILE A 139 3.23 -4.37 17.34
CA ILE A 139 4.00 -4.63 16.13
C ILE A 139 3.30 -3.93 14.97
N GLY A 140 3.99 -2.98 14.32
CA GLY A 140 3.55 -2.47 13.02
C GLY A 140 3.75 -3.54 11.95
N VAL A 141 2.82 -3.67 11.02
CA VAL A 141 2.95 -4.60 9.89
C VAL A 141 2.90 -3.77 8.61
N PRO A 142 3.96 -3.78 7.79
CA PRO A 142 4.05 -2.86 6.67
C PRO A 142 2.97 -3.13 5.62
N LYS A 143 2.31 -2.07 5.15
CA LYS A 143 1.35 -2.10 4.05
C LYS A 143 1.17 -0.69 3.50
N THR A 144 1.48 -0.50 2.24
CA THR A 144 1.09 0.66 1.42
C THR A 144 1.40 0.38 -0.05
N VAL A 145 0.57 0.90 -0.95
CA VAL A 145 0.86 0.89 -2.40
C VAL A 145 1.90 1.96 -2.77
N ASP A 146 2.04 3.00 -1.95
CA ASP A 146 2.89 4.18 -2.24
C ASP A 146 4.39 3.90 -2.05
N ASN A 147 4.76 2.75 -1.48
CA ASN A 147 6.14 2.38 -1.18
C ASN A 147 6.92 3.42 -0.34
N ASP A 148 6.21 4.15 0.50
CA ASP A 148 6.69 5.35 1.21
C ASP A 148 7.15 5.10 2.65
N LEU A 149 7.03 3.87 3.19
CA LEU A 149 7.54 3.56 4.53
C LEU A 149 9.07 3.56 4.57
N ALA A 150 9.62 4.29 5.53
CA ALA A 150 11.05 4.30 5.77
C ALA A 150 11.58 2.94 6.25
N VAL A 151 12.88 2.70 6.10
CA VAL A 151 13.63 1.53 6.59
C VAL A 151 13.36 0.22 5.84
N THR A 152 12.20 0.03 5.24
CA THR A 152 11.92 -1.16 4.42
C THR A 152 12.32 -0.93 2.94
N ASP A 153 12.89 -1.93 2.28
CA ASP A 153 13.22 -1.85 0.84
C ASP A 153 11.98 -1.58 0.01
N CYS A 154 10.96 -2.40 0.18
CA CYS A 154 9.65 -2.21 -0.44
C CYS A 154 8.53 -2.50 0.54
N CYS A 155 7.33 -2.05 0.20
CA CYS A 155 6.13 -2.23 1.02
C CYS A 155 5.20 -3.26 0.39
N PRO A 156 4.67 -4.24 1.14
CA PRO A 156 3.63 -5.13 0.63
C PRO A 156 2.43 -4.36 0.07
N GLY A 157 2.12 -4.63 -1.18
CA GLY A 157 1.13 -3.91 -2.00
C GLY A 157 1.75 -3.14 -3.16
N PHE A 158 2.99 -2.64 -2.99
CA PHE A 158 3.67 -1.87 -4.04
C PHE A 158 4.01 -2.73 -5.27
N GLY A 159 4.59 -3.91 -5.09
CA GLY A 159 4.98 -4.77 -6.21
C GLY A 159 3.80 -5.10 -7.14
N SER A 160 2.62 -5.31 -6.58
CA SER A 160 1.40 -5.59 -7.36
C SER A 160 0.86 -4.36 -8.09
N VAL A 161 0.81 -3.19 -7.45
CA VAL A 161 0.40 -1.95 -8.13
C VAL A 161 1.42 -1.53 -9.20
N ALA A 162 2.71 -1.75 -8.94
CA ALA A 162 3.77 -1.52 -9.91
C ALA A 162 3.59 -2.39 -11.18
N LYS A 163 3.26 -3.68 -10.98
CA LYS A 163 2.95 -4.59 -12.09
C LYS A 163 1.71 -4.14 -12.87
N TYR A 164 0.62 -3.81 -12.15
CA TYR A 164 -0.60 -3.29 -12.76
C TYR A 164 -0.30 -2.06 -13.63
N THR A 165 0.45 -1.10 -13.07
CA THR A 165 0.78 0.16 -13.77
C THR A 165 1.63 -0.11 -15.02
N ALA A 166 2.65 -0.96 -14.92
CA ALA A 166 3.52 -1.29 -16.04
C ALA A 166 2.73 -2.00 -17.17
N VAL A 167 1.92 -3.00 -16.83
CA VAL A 167 1.13 -3.75 -17.81
C VAL A 167 0.06 -2.87 -18.45
N SER A 168 -0.71 -2.12 -17.66
CA SER A 168 -1.75 -1.23 -18.19
C SER A 168 -1.17 -0.12 -19.08
N THR A 169 0.02 0.40 -18.73
CA THR A 169 0.74 1.37 -19.57
C THR A 169 1.14 0.76 -20.90
N LEU A 170 1.68 -0.46 -20.89
CA LEU A 170 2.09 -1.15 -22.11
C LEU A 170 0.90 -1.44 -23.03
N GLU A 171 -0.16 -2.05 -22.51
CA GLU A 171 -1.34 -2.43 -23.28
C GLU A 171 -2.08 -1.21 -23.88
N ALA A 172 -2.31 -0.17 -23.08
CA ALA A 172 -2.90 1.07 -23.56
C ALA A 172 -2.01 1.76 -24.61
N SER A 173 -0.69 1.66 -24.47
CA SER A 173 0.25 2.21 -25.46
C SER A 173 0.19 1.49 -26.79
N LEU A 174 0.05 0.18 -26.80
CA LEU A 174 -0.11 -0.63 -28.01
C LEU A 174 -1.43 -0.29 -28.74
N ASP A 175 -2.51 -0.08 -27.99
CA ASP A 175 -3.79 0.36 -28.56
C ASP A 175 -3.67 1.73 -29.22
N VAL A 176 -3.09 2.71 -28.53
CA VAL A 176 -2.87 4.06 -29.11
C VAL A 176 -1.98 4.00 -30.34
N ALA A 177 -0.87 3.27 -30.29
CA ALA A 177 0.04 3.10 -31.42
C ALA A 177 -0.68 2.56 -32.65
N SER A 178 -1.62 1.62 -32.48
CA SER A 178 -2.34 0.96 -33.58
C SER A 178 -3.25 1.90 -34.36
N MET A 179 -3.75 2.98 -33.74
CA MET A 179 -4.70 3.93 -34.36
C MET A 179 -4.17 5.36 -34.50
N ALA A 180 -2.94 5.60 -34.11
CA ALA A 180 -2.36 6.95 -34.04
C ALA A 180 -2.29 7.67 -35.40
N SER A 181 -2.25 6.94 -36.53
CA SER A 181 -2.20 7.55 -37.86
C SER A 181 -3.44 8.40 -38.16
N THR A 182 -4.61 8.00 -37.71
CA THR A 182 -5.90 8.62 -38.06
C THR A 182 -6.72 9.09 -36.87
N SER A 183 -6.31 8.79 -35.63
CA SER A 183 -7.12 9.07 -34.45
C SER A 183 -6.28 9.64 -33.30
N THR A 184 -6.33 9.00 -32.14
CA THR A 184 -5.72 9.48 -30.89
C THR A 184 -4.20 9.51 -31.00
N LYS A 185 -3.63 10.68 -30.67
CA LYS A 185 -2.18 10.91 -30.67
C LYS A 185 -1.57 10.77 -29.28
N VAL A 186 -2.33 11.07 -28.23
CA VAL A 186 -1.81 11.11 -26.86
C VAL A 186 -2.73 10.33 -25.94
N PHE A 187 -2.12 9.51 -25.10
CA PHE A 187 -2.81 8.83 -24.00
C PHE A 187 -2.16 9.22 -22.66
N ILE A 188 -2.97 9.52 -21.66
CA ILE A 188 -2.50 9.91 -20.33
C ILE A 188 -3.07 8.97 -19.28
N LEU A 189 -2.20 8.28 -18.55
CA LEU A 189 -2.57 7.43 -17.41
C LEU A 189 -2.25 8.16 -16.12
N GLU A 190 -3.25 8.47 -15.30
CA GLU A 190 -3.04 8.98 -13.95
C GLU A 190 -2.87 7.83 -12.96
N VAL A 191 -1.91 7.93 -12.05
CA VAL A 191 -1.65 6.93 -11.02
C VAL A 191 -1.56 7.55 -9.64
N MET A 192 -1.86 6.76 -8.60
CA MET A 192 -1.67 7.15 -7.22
C MET A 192 -0.22 7.51 -6.92
N GLY A 193 0.00 8.31 -5.88
CA GLY A 193 1.33 8.72 -5.44
C GLY A 193 1.36 10.20 -5.08
N ARG A 194 0.70 10.57 -3.97
CA ARG A 194 0.56 11.97 -3.55
C ARG A 194 1.90 12.67 -3.30
N HIS A 195 2.83 11.99 -2.63
CA HIS A 195 4.09 12.58 -2.17
C HIS A 195 5.34 11.87 -2.70
N ALA A 196 5.16 10.68 -3.29
CA ALA A 196 6.25 9.86 -3.80
C ALA A 196 5.87 9.19 -5.12
N GLY A 197 6.71 9.34 -6.13
CA GLY A 197 6.48 8.91 -7.50
C GLY A 197 6.80 7.45 -7.80
N TRP A 198 6.80 6.56 -6.80
CA TRP A 198 7.15 5.16 -6.96
C TRP A 198 6.25 4.41 -7.95
N ILE A 199 4.94 4.64 -7.89
CA ILE A 199 3.97 3.99 -8.80
C ILE A 199 4.16 4.54 -10.21
N ALA A 200 4.31 5.85 -10.37
CA ALA A 200 4.59 6.46 -11.67
C ALA A 200 5.91 5.94 -12.25
N ALA A 201 6.97 5.81 -11.42
CA ALA A 201 8.25 5.23 -11.85
C ALA A 201 8.11 3.80 -12.37
N ALA A 202 7.22 2.99 -11.75
CA ALA A 202 7.00 1.61 -12.18
C ALA A 202 6.43 1.50 -13.61
N ALA A 203 5.71 2.50 -14.10
CA ALA A 203 5.27 2.57 -15.49
C ALA A 203 6.45 2.50 -16.47
N GLY A 204 7.61 3.00 -16.06
CA GLY A 204 8.83 2.94 -16.88
C GLY A 204 9.33 1.52 -17.18
N LEU A 205 8.77 0.50 -16.52
CA LEU A 205 9.03 -0.91 -16.86
C LEU A 205 8.27 -1.38 -18.10
N ALA A 206 7.27 -0.66 -18.57
CA ALA A 206 6.44 -1.01 -19.72
C ALA A 206 7.25 -1.13 -21.03
N GLY A 207 8.34 -0.37 -21.16
CA GLY A 207 9.20 -0.42 -22.32
C GLY A 207 10.65 -0.10 -22.00
N ASP A 208 11.54 -0.41 -22.92
CA ASP A 208 12.97 -0.11 -22.85
C ASP A 208 13.46 0.44 -24.21
N GLY A 209 14.03 1.64 -24.17
CA GLY A 209 14.48 2.33 -25.36
C GLY A 209 13.91 3.74 -25.52
N ALA A 210 14.46 4.50 -26.47
CA ALA A 210 14.14 5.93 -26.65
C ALA A 210 12.69 6.16 -27.13
N ASP A 211 12.13 5.21 -27.87
CA ASP A 211 10.81 5.27 -28.51
C ASP A 211 9.79 4.35 -27.84
N ALA A 212 10.20 3.68 -26.77
CA ALA A 212 9.32 2.78 -26.03
C ALA A 212 8.45 3.55 -25.00
N PRO A 213 7.17 3.14 -24.81
CA PRO A 213 6.31 3.75 -23.81
C PRO A 213 6.70 3.33 -22.36
N PRO A 214 6.34 4.15 -21.37
CA PRO A 214 5.80 5.49 -21.52
C PRO A 214 6.87 6.46 -21.98
N HIS A 215 6.49 7.40 -22.86
CA HIS A 215 7.42 8.39 -23.37
C HIS A 215 7.73 9.47 -22.34
N LEU A 216 6.74 9.83 -21.52
CA LEU A 216 6.86 10.75 -20.41
C LEU A 216 6.29 10.17 -19.13
N ILE A 217 7.02 10.39 -18.03
CA ILE A 217 6.54 10.13 -16.67
C ILE A 217 6.65 11.42 -15.88
N LEU A 218 5.55 11.84 -15.26
CA LEU A 218 5.49 13.04 -14.42
C LEU A 218 5.51 12.63 -12.95
N PHE A 219 6.51 13.12 -12.22
CA PHE A 219 6.79 12.74 -10.83
C PHE A 219 6.41 13.86 -9.86
N PRO A 220 5.88 13.56 -8.66
CA PRO A 220 5.60 14.57 -7.64
C PRO A 220 6.88 15.17 -7.04
N GLU A 221 8.05 14.53 -7.24
CA GLU A 221 9.36 15.02 -6.83
C GLU A 221 9.86 16.19 -7.68
N ASN A 222 9.30 16.37 -8.88
CA ASN A 222 9.68 17.45 -9.80
C ASN A 222 8.59 18.50 -9.84
N VAL A 223 8.99 19.77 -9.98
CA VAL A 223 8.07 20.85 -10.31
C VAL A 223 7.58 20.66 -11.73
N PHE A 224 6.27 20.71 -11.93
CA PHE A 224 5.67 20.63 -13.27
C PHE A 224 5.97 21.90 -14.07
N ASP A 225 6.62 21.72 -15.21
CA ASP A 225 6.89 22.75 -16.20
C ASP A 225 6.01 22.49 -17.44
N GLU A 226 5.01 23.33 -17.62
CA GLU A 226 4.04 23.24 -18.72
C GLU A 226 4.72 23.32 -20.09
N ALA A 227 5.66 24.25 -20.26
CA ALA A 227 6.32 24.49 -21.55
C ALA A 227 7.21 23.28 -21.91
N ALA A 228 7.99 22.78 -20.96
CA ALA A 228 8.83 21.61 -21.17
C ALA A 228 7.98 20.34 -21.44
N PHE A 229 6.86 20.18 -20.74
CA PHE A 229 5.92 19.09 -20.97
C PHE A 229 5.34 19.11 -22.39
N LEU A 230 4.78 20.24 -22.80
CA LEU A 230 4.19 20.40 -24.14
C LEU A 230 5.22 20.22 -25.26
N ALA A 231 6.41 20.78 -25.10
CA ALA A 231 7.50 20.60 -26.06
C ALA A 231 7.90 19.14 -26.21
N LYS A 232 7.97 18.40 -25.09
CA LYS A 232 8.33 16.99 -25.09
C LYS A 232 7.23 16.11 -25.71
N VAL A 233 5.94 16.39 -25.40
CA VAL A 233 4.80 15.70 -26.04
C VAL A 233 4.83 15.92 -27.55
N LYS A 234 4.98 17.18 -28.00
CA LYS A 234 5.05 17.53 -29.43
C LYS A 234 6.19 16.80 -30.14
N ALA A 235 7.41 16.93 -29.63
CA ALA A 235 8.58 16.28 -30.21
C ALA A 235 8.44 14.74 -30.26
N THR A 236 7.77 14.13 -29.28
CA THR A 236 7.51 12.70 -29.26
C THR A 236 6.50 12.30 -30.34
N VAL A 237 5.38 13.02 -30.47
CA VAL A 237 4.38 12.74 -31.50
C VAL A 237 4.96 12.95 -32.91
N GLU A 238 5.78 13.97 -33.12
CA GLU A 238 6.44 14.22 -34.40
C GLU A 238 7.43 13.12 -34.78
N ARG A 239 8.12 12.55 -33.81
CA ARG A 239 9.13 11.50 -34.05
C ARG A 239 8.52 10.09 -34.14
N VAL A 240 7.58 9.74 -33.25
CA VAL A 240 7.06 8.35 -33.10
C VAL A 240 5.64 8.22 -33.64
N GLY A 241 4.94 9.35 -33.87
CA GLY A 241 3.54 9.38 -34.31
C GLY A 241 2.50 9.44 -33.19
N TRP A 242 2.89 9.14 -31.95
CA TRP A 242 2.02 9.09 -30.77
C TRP A 242 2.82 9.29 -29.48
N CYS A 243 2.10 9.50 -28.36
CA CYS A 243 2.74 9.71 -27.07
C CYS A 243 1.90 9.12 -25.93
N THR A 244 2.51 8.31 -25.06
CA THR A 244 1.95 7.88 -23.79
C THR A 244 2.61 8.61 -22.64
N VAL A 245 1.79 9.22 -21.79
CA VAL A 245 2.19 9.93 -20.57
C VAL A 245 1.66 9.16 -19.37
N VAL A 246 2.48 8.99 -18.35
CA VAL A 246 2.02 8.54 -17.03
C VAL A 246 2.23 9.67 -16.04
N ALA A 247 1.20 10.07 -15.31
CA ALA A 247 1.25 11.19 -14.38
C ALA A 247 0.87 10.74 -12.97
N SER A 248 1.69 11.10 -11.99
CA SER A 248 1.29 10.96 -10.57
C SER A 248 0.22 12.00 -10.23
N GLU A 249 -0.80 11.60 -9.45
CA GLU A 249 -1.81 12.52 -8.90
C GLU A 249 -1.20 13.67 -8.08
N GLY A 250 0.02 13.46 -7.56
CA GLY A 250 0.71 14.37 -6.65
C GLY A 250 1.58 15.43 -7.32
N ILE A 251 1.56 15.57 -8.64
CA ILE A 251 2.37 16.60 -9.32
C ILE A 251 1.95 18.01 -8.93
N ARG A 252 2.95 18.92 -8.86
CA ARG A 252 2.76 20.29 -8.36
C ARG A 252 3.34 21.29 -9.31
N ASN A 253 2.71 22.48 -9.34
CA ASN A 253 3.23 23.65 -10.05
C ASN A 253 4.39 24.32 -9.26
N ALA A 254 4.97 25.37 -9.83
CA ALA A 254 6.06 26.14 -9.20
C ALA A 254 5.68 26.81 -7.88
N ALA A 255 4.39 27.06 -7.64
CA ALA A 255 3.88 27.58 -6.37
C ALA A 255 3.69 26.48 -5.30
N GLY A 256 4.03 25.22 -5.60
CA GLY A 256 3.87 24.09 -4.69
C GLY A 256 2.43 23.60 -4.56
N GLN A 257 1.50 24.11 -5.36
CA GLN A 257 0.11 23.67 -5.36
C GLN A 257 -0.05 22.41 -6.23
N PHE A 258 -0.91 21.49 -5.81
CA PHE A 258 -1.26 20.34 -6.65
C PHE A 258 -1.90 20.81 -7.96
N LEU A 259 -1.54 20.17 -9.06
CA LEU A 259 -2.07 20.52 -10.38
C LEU A 259 -3.57 20.25 -10.49
N ALA A 260 -4.07 19.25 -9.75
CA ALA A 260 -5.49 18.96 -9.63
C ALA A 260 -5.86 18.79 -8.15
N ASP A 261 -6.43 19.85 -7.59
CA ASP A 261 -6.98 19.90 -6.23
C ASP A 261 -8.51 19.87 -6.33
N ALA A 262 -9.14 18.80 -5.80
CA ALA A 262 -10.60 18.66 -5.81
C ALA A 262 -11.32 19.58 -4.81
N GLY A 263 -10.58 20.37 -4.02
CA GLY A 263 -11.14 21.28 -3.03
C GLY A 263 -11.72 20.61 -1.79
N THR A 264 -11.65 19.27 -1.70
CA THR A 264 -12.16 18.49 -0.57
C THR A 264 -11.00 17.81 0.18
N ARG A 265 -11.26 17.41 1.44
CA ARG A 265 -10.28 16.72 2.28
C ARG A 265 -10.79 15.35 2.70
N ASP A 266 -9.88 14.38 2.78
CA ASP A 266 -10.19 13.04 3.28
C ASP A 266 -10.28 13.01 4.83
N ALA A 267 -10.66 11.87 5.39
CA ALA A 267 -10.80 11.66 6.83
C ALA A 267 -9.49 11.88 7.63
N PHE A 268 -8.34 11.95 6.98
CA PHE A 268 -7.05 12.28 7.57
C PHE A 268 -6.68 13.76 7.43
N GLY A 269 -7.54 14.57 6.79
CA GLY A 269 -7.31 15.98 6.51
C GLY A 269 -6.45 16.26 5.28
N HIS A 270 -6.13 15.24 4.49
CA HIS A 270 -5.39 15.42 3.24
C HIS A 270 -6.30 15.92 2.12
N VAL A 271 -5.78 16.80 1.27
CA VAL A 271 -6.46 17.25 0.06
C VAL A 271 -6.83 16.05 -0.80
N GLN A 272 -8.09 15.94 -1.20
CA GLN A 272 -8.50 14.92 -2.15
C GLN A 272 -7.96 15.28 -3.52
N LEU A 273 -7.11 14.41 -4.07
CA LEU A 273 -6.50 14.57 -5.38
C LEU A 273 -7.26 13.75 -6.42
N GLY A 274 -7.05 14.08 -7.67
CA GLY A 274 -7.60 13.41 -8.83
C GLY A 274 -7.99 14.43 -9.90
N GLY A 275 -7.83 14.04 -11.17
CA GLY A 275 -8.10 14.91 -12.30
C GLY A 275 -6.86 15.56 -12.91
N VAL A 276 -5.66 15.09 -12.57
CA VAL A 276 -4.42 15.50 -13.25
C VAL A 276 -4.46 15.09 -14.72
N ALA A 277 -4.91 13.87 -15.04
CA ALA A 277 -4.97 13.40 -16.42
C ALA A 277 -5.93 14.23 -17.29
N PRO A 278 -7.18 14.51 -16.89
CA PRO A 278 -8.04 15.42 -17.65
C PRO A 278 -7.46 16.84 -17.77
N THR A 279 -6.83 17.38 -16.73
CA THR A 279 -6.17 18.70 -16.78
C THR A 279 -5.07 18.73 -17.83
N LEU A 280 -4.20 17.72 -17.85
CA LEU A 280 -3.14 17.60 -18.86
C LEU A 280 -3.71 17.34 -20.26
N ALA A 281 -4.81 16.59 -20.37
CA ALA A 281 -5.48 16.32 -21.65
C ALA A 281 -6.03 17.59 -22.27
N GLU A 282 -6.71 18.44 -21.50
CA GLU A 282 -7.22 19.73 -21.97
C GLU A 282 -6.05 20.67 -22.36
N LEU A 283 -4.95 20.65 -21.61
CA LEU A 283 -3.76 21.41 -21.94
C LEU A 283 -3.16 20.98 -23.29
N VAL A 284 -2.96 19.69 -23.51
CA VAL A 284 -2.41 19.15 -24.77
C VAL A 284 -3.36 19.45 -25.94
N LYS A 285 -4.66 19.24 -25.76
CA LYS A 285 -5.68 19.52 -26.79
C LYS A 285 -5.72 20.99 -27.14
N GLY A 286 -5.75 21.87 -26.15
CA GLY A 286 -5.84 23.33 -26.38
C GLY A 286 -4.59 23.95 -26.99
N LYS A 287 -3.39 23.46 -26.63
CA LYS A 287 -2.12 24.05 -27.07
C LYS A 287 -1.52 23.37 -28.30
N LEU A 288 -1.73 22.05 -28.46
CA LEU A 288 -1.12 21.28 -29.56
C LEU A 288 -2.14 20.77 -30.59
N GLY A 289 -3.43 20.85 -30.31
CA GLY A 289 -4.49 20.35 -31.18
C GLY A 289 -4.56 18.83 -31.33
N TYR A 290 -3.82 18.08 -30.50
CA TYR A 290 -3.84 16.62 -30.58
C TYR A 290 -5.09 16.06 -29.97
N LYS A 291 -5.62 14.96 -30.55
CA LYS A 291 -6.66 14.16 -29.91
C LYS A 291 -6.04 13.37 -28.75
N VAL A 292 -6.62 13.53 -27.56
CA VAL A 292 -6.16 12.93 -26.31
C VAL A 292 -7.24 12.05 -25.72
N HIS A 293 -6.83 10.89 -25.21
CA HIS A 293 -7.61 10.09 -24.27
C HIS A 293 -6.83 9.90 -22.96
N TRP A 294 -7.54 9.60 -21.90
CA TRP A 294 -6.93 9.41 -20.58
C TRP A 294 -7.69 8.36 -19.78
N ALA A 295 -7.00 7.81 -18.78
CA ALA A 295 -7.58 6.90 -17.80
C ALA A 295 -7.17 7.29 -16.39
N LEU A 296 -8.12 7.15 -15.46
CA LEU A 296 -7.94 7.29 -14.03
C LEU A 296 -8.36 5.97 -13.38
N PRO A 297 -7.45 5.00 -13.19
CA PRO A 297 -7.78 3.70 -12.63
C PRO A 297 -8.17 3.74 -11.15
N ASP A 298 -7.85 4.80 -10.42
CA ASP A 298 -8.19 5.00 -9.01
C ASP A 298 -8.01 3.70 -8.19
N TYR A 299 -9.07 3.16 -7.56
CA TYR A 299 -8.98 1.95 -6.75
C TYR A 299 -8.67 0.68 -7.54
N LEU A 300 -8.90 0.63 -8.85
CA LEU A 300 -8.56 -0.52 -9.67
C LEU A 300 -7.09 -0.89 -9.56
N GLN A 301 -6.18 0.11 -9.57
CA GLN A 301 -4.74 -0.14 -9.52
C GLN A 301 -4.29 -0.82 -8.21
N ARG A 302 -4.94 -0.56 -7.09
CA ARG A 302 -4.58 -1.16 -5.78
C ARG A 302 -5.36 -2.43 -5.44
N SER A 303 -6.45 -2.72 -6.14
CA SER A 303 -7.32 -3.88 -5.90
C SER A 303 -7.11 -5.03 -6.88
N ALA A 304 -6.31 -4.83 -7.94
CA ALA A 304 -6.14 -5.77 -9.06
C ALA A 304 -5.43 -7.07 -8.63
N ARG A 305 -6.13 -7.92 -7.88
CA ARG A 305 -5.58 -9.20 -7.37
C ARG A 305 -5.26 -10.18 -8.49
N HIS A 306 -5.99 -10.11 -9.61
CA HIS A 306 -5.77 -10.94 -10.78
C HIS A 306 -4.41 -10.70 -11.44
N LEU A 307 -3.81 -9.53 -11.23
CA LEU A 307 -2.52 -9.13 -11.80
C LEU A 307 -1.43 -8.94 -10.71
N ALA A 308 -1.64 -9.53 -9.54
CA ALA A 308 -0.68 -9.35 -8.44
C ALA A 308 0.69 -10.02 -8.75
N SER A 309 1.75 -9.35 -8.32
CA SER A 309 3.11 -9.90 -8.33
C SER A 309 3.23 -11.06 -7.35
N ARG A 310 3.88 -12.16 -7.78
CA ARG A 310 4.20 -13.29 -6.90
C ARG A 310 5.17 -12.86 -5.79
N VAL A 311 6.19 -12.09 -6.12
CA VAL A 311 7.16 -11.58 -5.15
C VAL A 311 6.47 -10.76 -4.06
N ASP A 312 5.56 -9.85 -4.44
CA ASP A 312 4.80 -9.03 -3.50
C ASP A 312 3.88 -9.87 -2.59
N ALA A 313 3.19 -10.87 -3.16
CA ALA A 313 2.34 -11.77 -2.40
C ALA A 313 3.15 -12.63 -1.40
N GLU A 314 4.32 -13.12 -1.79
CA GLU A 314 5.24 -13.87 -0.93
C GLU A 314 5.77 -12.98 0.21
N GLN A 315 6.18 -11.76 -0.10
CA GLN A 315 6.65 -10.78 0.88
C GLN A 315 5.54 -10.38 1.86
N ALA A 316 4.33 -10.13 1.37
CA ALA A 316 3.16 -9.82 2.20
C ALA A 316 2.87 -10.94 3.22
N TYR A 317 2.88 -12.19 2.76
CA TYR A 317 2.70 -13.34 3.62
C TYR A 317 3.83 -13.49 4.65
N ALA A 318 5.07 -13.30 4.22
CA ALA A 318 6.24 -13.44 5.06
C ALA A 318 6.33 -12.37 6.16
N VAL A 319 5.99 -11.11 5.89
CA VAL A 319 5.96 -10.06 6.92
C VAL A 319 4.87 -10.33 7.96
N GLY A 320 3.73 -10.91 7.55
CA GLY A 320 2.68 -11.36 8.48
C GLY A 320 3.19 -12.42 9.45
N LYS A 321 3.91 -13.43 8.94
CA LYS A 321 4.55 -14.46 9.78
C LYS A 321 5.62 -13.88 10.70
N ALA A 322 6.45 -13.00 10.17
CA ALA A 322 7.52 -12.36 10.92
C ALA A 322 6.98 -11.45 12.05
N ALA A 323 5.86 -10.75 11.83
CA ALA A 323 5.20 -9.95 12.85
C ALA A 323 4.79 -10.78 14.06
N VAL A 324 4.25 -11.98 13.85
CA VAL A 324 3.94 -12.94 14.93
C VAL A 324 5.23 -13.40 15.63
N ALA A 325 6.28 -13.71 14.87
CA ALA A 325 7.56 -14.12 15.45
C ALA A 325 8.16 -13.02 16.34
N CYS A 326 8.18 -11.76 15.88
CA CYS A 326 8.62 -10.60 16.67
C CYS A 326 7.81 -10.47 17.97
N ALA A 327 6.47 -10.55 17.88
CA ALA A 327 5.59 -10.42 19.02
C ALA A 327 5.85 -11.49 20.08
N LEU A 328 5.96 -12.77 19.67
CA LEU A 328 6.20 -13.91 20.57
C LEU A 328 7.63 -13.98 21.09
N ALA A 329 8.60 -13.36 20.39
CA ALA A 329 9.95 -13.16 20.90
C ALA A 329 10.06 -12.02 21.94
N GLY A 330 8.93 -11.40 22.33
CA GLY A 330 8.89 -10.31 23.30
C GLY A 330 9.29 -8.94 22.76
N MET A 331 9.47 -8.82 21.44
CA MET A 331 9.75 -7.50 20.82
C MET A 331 8.54 -6.58 20.96
N ASN A 332 8.80 -5.29 21.09
CA ASN A 332 7.76 -4.28 21.19
C ASN A 332 8.16 -3.03 20.39
N ALA A 333 7.17 -2.31 19.84
CA ALA A 333 7.37 -1.12 19.05
C ALA A 333 8.33 -1.32 17.85
N VAL A 334 8.17 -2.46 17.16
CA VAL A 334 8.96 -2.81 15.97
C VAL A 334 8.05 -3.12 14.77
N MET A 335 8.63 -3.12 13.59
CA MET A 335 8.01 -3.53 12.33
C MET A 335 8.93 -4.51 11.61
N PRO A 336 8.44 -5.67 11.10
CA PRO A 336 9.20 -6.51 10.19
C PRO A 336 9.41 -5.79 8.87
N ALA A 337 10.63 -5.38 8.60
CA ALA A 337 11.05 -4.67 7.39
C ALA A 337 11.66 -5.65 6.38
N ILE A 338 11.35 -5.47 5.11
CA ILE A 338 11.96 -6.20 4.01
C ILE A 338 13.33 -5.56 3.73
N VAL A 339 14.38 -6.36 3.74
CA VAL A 339 15.75 -5.94 3.46
C VAL A 339 16.23 -6.66 2.21
N ARG A 340 16.50 -5.91 1.16
CA ARG A 340 17.09 -6.45 -0.08
C ARG A 340 18.53 -6.84 0.18
N THR A 341 18.90 -8.05 -0.22
CA THR A 341 20.27 -8.58 -0.06
C THR A 341 20.98 -8.79 -1.40
N SER A 342 20.24 -8.85 -2.51
CA SER A 342 20.78 -8.94 -3.87
C SER A 342 19.74 -8.50 -4.90
N ASP A 343 20.19 -7.92 -6.01
CA ASP A 343 19.34 -7.54 -7.15
C ASP A 343 19.22 -8.68 -8.19
N ALA A 344 20.31 -9.38 -8.45
CA ALA A 344 20.36 -10.43 -9.47
C ALA A 344 21.21 -11.63 -8.99
N PRO A 345 20.59 -12.76 -8.63
CA PRO A 345 19.15 -12.95 -8.49
C PRO A 345 18.58 -12.13 -7.33
N TYR A 346 17.33 -11.68 -7.45
CA TYR A 346 16.68 -10.93 -6.38
C TYR A 346 16.55 -11.76 -5.12
N ARG A 347 17.10 -11.27 -4.02
CA ARG A 347 17.04 -11.91 -2.71
C ARG A 347 16.69 -10.89 -1.64
N TRP A 348 15.92 -11.31 -0.67
CA TRP A 348 15.51 -10.49 0.46
C TRP A 348 15.40 -11.31 1.74
N LYS A 349 15.46 -10.63 2.85
CA LYS A 349 15.20 -11.18 4.20
C LYS A 349 14.30 -10.22 4.96
N ILE A 350 13.84 -10.63 6.13
CA ILE A 350 13.06 -9.76 7.03
C ILE A 350 13.87 -9.50 8.28
N GLU A 351 13.95 -8.23 8.67
CA GLU A 351 14.58 -7.78 9.91
C GLU A 351 13.59 -6.92 10.71
N ALA A 352 13.70 -6.94 12.04
CA ALA A 352 12.88 -6.08 12.89
C ALA A 352 13.48 -4.67 12.94
N ALA A 353 12.67 -3.66 12.58
CA ALA A 353 13.04 -2.26 12.64
C ALA A 353 12.22 -1.52 13.70
N PRO A 354 12.81 -0.61 14.50
CA PRO A 354 12.07 0.18 15.48
C PRO A 354 11.03 1.09 14.83
N LEU A 355 9.80 1.09 15.34
CA LEU A 355 8.71 1.97 14.84
C LEU A 355 9.08 3.45 14.89
N ALA A 356 9.88 3.87 15.86
CA ALA A 356 10.37 5.24 15.96
C ALA A 356 11.22 5.72 14.76
N LYS A 357 11.79 4.78 13.98
CA LYS A 357 12.52 5.08 12.74
C LYS A 357 11.62 5.14 11.51
N ILE A 358 10.34 4.78 11.65
CA ILE A 358 9.38 4.59 10.55
C ILE A 358 8.23 5.60 10.67
N ALA A 359 7.61 5.69 11.85
CA ALA A 359 6.48 6.58 12.10
C ALA A 359 6.79 8.03 11.72
N ASN A 360 5.87 8.66 10.99
CA ASN A 360 5.97 10.05 10.53
C ASN A 360 7.20 10.33 9.63
N ARG A 361 7.69 9.31 8.90
CA ARG A 361 8.79 9.46 7.94
C ARG A 361 8.39 8.87 6.60
N GLU A 362 8.58 9.66 5.54
CA GLU A 362 8.28 9.24 4.16
C GLU A 362 9.57 8.89 3.40
N LYS A 363 9.54 7.76 2.70
CA LYS A 363 10.57 7.33 1.74
C LYS A 363 10.18 7.81 0.34
N LYS A 364 10.78 8.90 -0.10
CA LYS A 364 10.60 9.44 -1.46
C LYS A 364 11.37 8.65 -2.50
N LEU A 365 10.98 8.80 -3.76
CA LEU A 365 11.73 8.27 -4.89
C LEU A 365 13.13 8.91 -4.93
N PRO A 366 14.22 8.13 -4.97
CA PRO A 366 15.56 8.69 -5.04
C PRO A 366 15.76 9.54 -6.30
N LYS A 367 16.39 10.71 -6.18
CA LYS A 367 16.70 11.58 -7.33
C LYS A 367 17.44 10.85 -8.45
N GLY A 368 18.34 9.91 -8.10
CA GLY A 368 19.07 9.09 -9.05
C GLY A 368 18.21 8.06 -9.82
N PHE A 369 16.94 7.92 -9.47
CA PHE A 369 15.98 7.07 -10.19
C PHE A 369 15.25 7.81 -11.32
N ILE A 370 15.24 9.14 -11.28
CA ILE A 370 14.65 9.98 -12.31
C ILE A 370 15.75 10.37 -13.30
N ARG A 371 15.46 10.27 -14.61
CA ARG A 371 16.38 10.73 -15.65
C ARG A 371 16.64 12.23 -15.56
N LYS A 372 17.76 12.69 -16.10
CA LYS A 372 18.15 14.12 -16.08
C LYS A 372 17.15 15.03 -16.79
N ASP A 373 16.44 14.51 -17.81
CA ASP A 373 15.39 15.25 -18.50
C ASP A 373 14.08 15.37 -17.70
N GLY A 374 13.99 14.71 -16.54
CA GLY A 374 12.84 14.75 -15.65
C GLY A 374 11.65 13.86 -16.06
N PHE A 375 11.69 13.21 -17.22
CA PHE A 375 10.52 12.56 -17.83
C PHE A 375 10.62 11.03 -17.92
N GLY A 376 11.48 10.39 -17.17
CA GLY A 376 11.61 8.94 -17.22
C GLY A 376 12.46 8.37 -16.09
N ILE A 377 12.63 7.04 -16.10
CA ILE A 377 13.42 6.33 -15.10
C ILE A 377 14.83 6.00 -15.60
N THR A 378 15.78 5.92 -14.68
CA THR A 378 17.16 5.47 -14.96
C THR A 378 17.28 3.94 -14.95
N ALA A 379 18.39 3.42 -15.45
CA ALA A 379 18.74 2.00 -15.33
C ALA A 379 18.80 1.53 -13.87
N ALA A 380 19.19 2.40 -12.92
CA ALA A 380 19.18 2.09 -11.49
C ALA A 380 17.75 1.87 -10.97
N ALA A 381 16.79 2.73 -11.36
CA ALA A 381 15.39 2.55 -11.02
C ALA A 381 14.83 1.26 -11.61
N ARG A 382 15.15 0.96 -12.87
CA ARG A 382 14.71 -0.27 -13.54
C ARG A 382 15.23 -1.51 -12.81
N ARG A 383 16.51 -1.55 -12.43
CA ARG A 383 17.08 -2.66 -11.64
C ARG A 383 16.40 -2.84 -10.30
N TYR A 384 16.03 -1.75 -9.64
CA TYR A 384 15.29 -1.80 -8.37
C TYR A 384 13.87 -2.33 -8.55
N LEU A 385 13.13 -1.83 -9.56
CA LEU A 385 11.70 -2.07 -9.75
C LEU A 385 11.40 -3.43 -10.38
N ALA A 386 12.19 -3.85 -11.37
CA ALA A 386 11.90 -5.04 -12.16
C ALA A 386 11.67 -6.33 -11.35
N PRO A 387 12.47 -6.66 -10.33
CA PRO A 387 12.24 -7.87 -9.55
C PRO A 387 10.97 -7.80 -8.70
N LEU A 388 10.47 -6.61 -8.35
CA LEU A 388 9.29 -6.45 -7.51
C LEU A 388 7.98 -6.79 -8.24
N ILE A 389 7.96 -6.72 -9.57
CA ILE A 389 6.80 -7.09 -10.39
C ILE A 389 6.83 -8.55 -10.86
N ALA A 390 7.84 -9.31 -10.44
CA ALA A 390 8.12 -10.62 -11.02
C ALA A 390 7.12 -11.71 -10.58
N GLY A 391 6.82 -12.57 -11.53
CA GLY A 391 6.03 -13.80 -11.37
C GLY A 391 4.54 -13.56 -11.21
N GLU A 392 3.79 -14.65 -11.40
CA GLU A 392 2.32 -14.65 -11.38
C GLU A 392 1.79 -15.16 -10.05
N SER A 393 0.74 -14.51 -9.55
CA SER A 393 0.00 -14.91 -8.34
C SER A 393 -1.51 -14.79 -8.57
N ALA A 394 -1.97 -15.33 -9.71
CA ALA A 394 -3.39 -15.27 -10.07
C ALA A 394 -4.26 -16.01 -9.05
N PRO A 395 -5.47 -15.52 -8.75
CA PRO A 395 -6.45 -16.26 -7.96
C PRO A 395 -7.00 -17.46 -8.76
N PRO A 396 -7.53 -18.49 -8.07
CA PRO A 396 -8.31 -19.53 -8.73
C PRO A 396 -9.49 -18.92 -9.48
N THR A 397 -9.87 -19.53 -10.61
CA THR A 397 -11.01 -19.07 -11.43
C THR A 397 -12.07 -20.15 -11.55
N LYS A 398 -13.34 -19.73 -11.66
CA LYS A 398 -14.48 -20.56 -11.98
C LYS A 398 -15.38 -19.79 -12.95
N ASN A 399 -15.75 -20.43 -14.05
CA ASN A 399 -16.59 -19.81 -15.08
C ASN A 399 -16.08 -18.44 -15.56
N GLY A 400 -14.75 -18.31 -15.71
CA GLY A 400 -14.11 -17.08 -16.17
C GLY A 400 -13.91 -15.99 -15.09
N LEU A 401 -14.44 -16.15 -13.89
CA LEU A 401 -14.30 -15.18 -12.80
C LEU A 401 -13.39 -15.69 -11.68
N PRO A 402 -12.63 -14.81 -11.02
CA PRO A 402 -11.85 -15.18 -9.84
C PRO A 402 -12.76 -15.67 -8.70
N VAL A 403 -12.31 -16.69 -7.98
CA VAL A 403 -12.98 -17.20 -6.78
C VAL A 403 -12.31 -16.62 -5.55
N TYR A 404 -13.07 -15.84 -4.78
CA TYR A 404 -12.61 -15.23 -3.54
C TYR A 404 -13.33 -15.82 -2.34
N VAL A 405 -12.59 -15.98 -1.24
CA VAL A 405 -13.16 -16.50 0.00
C VAL A 405 -13.98 -15.43 0.72
N GLN A 406 -15.12 -15.84 1.23
CA GLN A 406 -15.88 -15.10 2.23
C GLN A 406 -15.70 -15.79 3.58
N LEU A 407 -15.19 -15.05 4.56
CA LEU A 407 -15.02 -15.53 5.93
C LEU A 407 -16.36 -15.50 6.68
N LYS A 408 -16.52 -16.38 7.65
CA LYS A 408 -17.68 -16.38 8.57
C LYS A 408 -17.72 -15.12 9.43
N ASN A 409 -16.55 -14.59 9.76
CA ASN A 409 -16.39 -13.40 10.60
C ASN A 409 -17.18 -13.45 11.90
N VAL A 410 -17.10 -14.57 12.61
CA VAL A 410 -17.84 -14.84 13.85
C VAL A 410 -17.40 -13.84 14.92
N ALA A 411 -18.35 -13.07 15.41
CA ALA A 411 -18.10 -12.04 16.42
C ALA A 411 -17.73 -12.68 17.77
N VAL A 412 -16.84 -12.01 18.49
CA VAL A 412 -16.54 -12.26 19.91
C VAL A 412 -17.56 -11.50 20.75
N ALA A 413 -18.06 -12.10 21.82
CA ALA A 413 -18.97 -11.43 22.75
C ALA A 413 -18.28 -10.22 23.41
N LYS A 414 -18.97 -9.08 23.42
CA LYS A 414 -18.52 -7.86 24.11
C LYS A 414 -18.55 -8.06 25.63
N LYS A 415 -17.62 -7.44 26.33
CA LYS A 415 -17.45 -7.50 27.79
C LYS A 415 -17.57 -6.15 28.48
N LEU A 416 -17.50 -5.08 27.70
CA LEU A 416 -17.51 -3.70 28.18
C LEU A 416 -18.75 -2.97 27.70
N ALA A 417 -19.07 -1.85 28.38
CA ALA A 417 -20.11 -0.94 27.92
C ALA A 417 -19.84 -0.41 26.51
N PRO A 418 -20.89 -0.08 25.73
CA PRO A 418 -20.73 0.51 24.42
C PRO A 418 -19.81 1.74 24.46
N TRP A 419 -18.94 1.84 23.49
CA TRP A 419 -18.12 3.04 23.30
C TRP A 419 -18.88 3.98 22.38
N PRO A 420 -19.03 5.27 22.69
CA PRO A 420 -19.73 6.21 21.85
C PRO A 420 -19.05 6.32 20.49
N PRO A 421 -19.79 6.52 19.41
CA PRO A 421 -19.20 6.86 18.13
C PRO A 421 -18.43 8.18 18.27
N GLY A 422 -17.22 8.23 17.72
CA GLY A 422 -16.42 9.46 17.66
C GLY A 422 -17.02 10.48 16.70
#